data_b9d5fd97f41518b213d618c302ca7a88
#
_entry.id   b9d5fd97f41518b213d618c302ca7a88
#
_cell.length_a   1.000
_cell.length_b   1.000
_cell.length_c   1.000
_cell.angle_alpha   90.00
_cell.angle_beta   90.00
_cell.angle_gamma   90.00
#
_symmetry.space_group_name_H-M   'P 1'
#
loop_
_entity.id
_entity.type
_entity.pdbx_description
1 polymer ?
#
loop_
_entity_poly.entity_id
_entity_poly.type
_entity_poly.pdbx_seq_one_letter_code
_entity_poly.pdbx_strand_id
1 'polypeptide(L)'
;PLAPDTGLGAIVARGRDAALLWSELISEGPYFRLVVEPDLDILALYPTPESSGATTASAISRLVDELFLAAEHDPQSPAFFAKLVVPQRLLAAHDPAIIWDQPTVTVLRSVLMKPEHLSFVPALNDTLVRQLTNIARTM
;
A
#
# COMPACT_ATOMS: atom_id res chain seq x y z
N PRO A 1 -22.68 6.28 -19.18
CA PRO A 1 -23.65 6.11 -18.12
C PRO A 1 -23.00 5.97 -16.74
N LEU A 2 -23.71 6.42 -15.70
CA LEU A 2 -23.22 6.37 -14.33
C LEU A 2 -23.81 5.22 -13.52
N ALA A 3 -24.52 4.30 -14.17
CA ALA A 3 -25.12 3.14 -13.50
C ALA A 3 -24.03 2.25 -12.91
N PRO A 4 -24.19 1.73 -11.66
CA PRO A 4 -23.14 0.97 -10.97
C PRO A 4 -22.84 -0.40 -11.61
N ASP A 5 -23.71 -0.91 -12.46
CA ASP A 5 -23.58 -2.20 -13.14
C ASP A 5 -23.19 -2.08 -14.62
N THR A 6 -23.19 -0.87 -15.19
CA THR A 6 -22.87 -0.62 -16.59
C THR A 6 -22.11 0.69 -16.76
N GLY A 7 -21.31 0.82 -17.82
CA GLY A 7 -20.64 2.05 -18.21
C GLY A 7 -19.64 2.56 -17.16
N LEU A 8 -19.58 3.88 -17.03
CA LEU A 8 -18.62 4.54 -16.12
C LEU A 8 -18.88 4.19 -14.66
N GLY A 9 -20.14 4.05 -14.25
CA GLY A 9 -20.48 3.66 -12.89
C GLY A 9 -19.93 2.29 -12.51
N ALA A 10 -19.96 1.33 -13.45
CA ALA A 10 -19.39 0.02 -13.24
C ALA A 10 -17.85 0.06 -13.08
N ILE A 11 -17.19 0.91 -13.85
CA ILE A 11 -15.73 1.08 -13.77
C ILE A 11 -15.34 1.65 -12.40
N VAL A 12 -16.02 2.69 -11.94
CA VAL A 12 -15.78 3.30 -10.63
C VAL A 12 -16.05 2.31 -9.50
N ALA A 13 -17.15 1.55 -9.60
CA ALA A 13 -17.50 0.53 -8.60
C ALA A 13 -16.43 -0.56 -8.48
N ARG A 14 -15.87 -1.02 -9.61
CA ARG A 14 -14.81 -2.03 -9.61
C ARG A 14 -13.52 -1.49 -8.98
N GLY A 15 -13.16 -0.24 -9.21
CA GLY A 15 -12.02 0.39 -8.57
C GLY A 15 -12.18 0.45 -7.05
N ARG A 16 -13.37 0.81 -6.57
CA ARG A 16 -13.70 0.78 -5.15
C ARG A 16 -13.66 -0.63 -4.58
N ASP A 17 -14.22 -1.62 -5.30
CA ASP A 17 -14.21 -3.02 -4.87
C ASP A 17 -12.76 -3.54 -4.78
N ALA A 18 -11.90 -3.18 -5.72
CA ALA A 18 -10.48 -3.54 -5.68
C ALA A 18 -9.79 -2.95 -4.46
N ALA A 19 -10.05 -1.69 -4.13
CA ALA A 19 -9.50 -1.04 -2.95
C ALA A 19 -9.98 -1.71 -1.66
N LEU A 20 -11.26 -2.05 -1.57
CA LEU A 20 -11.81 -2.75 -0.40
C LEU A 20 -11.25 -4.16 -0.24
N LEU A 21 -11.10 -4.91 -1.34
CA LEU A 21 -10.50 -6.24 -1.31
C LEU A 21 -9.05 -6.17 -0.81
N TRP A 22 -8.27 -5.23 -1.34
CA TRP A 22 -6.89 -5.09 -0.90
C TRP A 22 -6.79 -4.64 0.56
N SER A 23 -7.67 -3.76 0.99
CA SER A 23 -7.80 -3.35 2.39
C SER A 23 -8.01 -4.57 3.32
N GLU A 24 -8.87 -5.50 2.92
CA GLU A 24 -9.10 -6.74 3.65
C GLU A 24 -7.83 -7.60 3.72
N LEU A 25 -7.14 -7.80 2.60
CA LEU A 25 -5.91 -8.57 2.55
C LEU A 25 -4.82 -7.95 3.43
N ILE A 26 -4.70 -6.63 3.44
CA ILE A 26 -3.76 -5.91 4.29
C ILE A 26 -4.11 -6.12 5.77
N SER A 27 -5.39 -6.03 6.12
CA SER A 27 -5.85 -6.18 7.51
C SER A 27 -5.67 -7.61 8.04
N GLU A 28 -5.79 -8.61 7.17
CA GLU A 28 -5.60 -10.02 7.53
C GLU A 28 -4.14 -10.41 7.75
N GLY A 29 -3.21 -9.67 7.16
CA GLY A 29 -1.78 -9.95 7.26
C GLY A 29 -1.05 -9.04 8.24
N PRO A 30 0.16 -9.43 8.69
CA PRO A 30 0.95 -8.62 9.61
C PRO A 30 1.87 -7.60 8.93
N TYR A 31 1.93 -7.57 7.60
CA TYR A 31 3.02 -6.94 6.86
C TYR A 31 2.83 -5.44 6.63
N PHE A 32 1.61 -5.01 6.38
CA PHE A 32 1.32 -3.63 6.00
C PHE A 32 0.14 -3.07 6.80
N ARG A 33 0.09 -1.74 6.88
CA ARG A 33 -1.04 -0.99 7.43
C ARG A 33 -1.46 0.07 6.45
N LEU A 34 -2.76 0.40 6.47
CA LEU A 34 -3.31 1.52 5.72
C LEU A 34 -3.09 2.82 6.49
N VAL A 35 -2.84 3.89 5.74
CA VAL A 35 -2.84 5.25 6.32
C VAL A 35 -4.27 5.64 6.72
N VAL A 36 -5.24 5.35 5.82
CA VAL A 36 -6.67 5.53 6.06
C VAL A 36 -7.43 4.45 5.29
N GLU A 37 -8.65 4.13 5.72
CA GLU A 37 -9.54 3.26 4.96
C GLU A 37 -9.90 3.92 3.62
N PRO A 38 -9.89 3.18 2.51
CA PRO A 38 -10.18 3.77 1.20
C PRO A 38 -11.67 4.09 1.03
N ASP A 39 -11.98 5.28 0.55
CA ASP A 39 -13.33 5.67 0.16
C ASP A 39 -13.65 5.30 -1.29
N LEU A 40 -12.65 5.38 -2.16
CA LEU A 40 -12.76 5.09 -3.58
C LEU A 40 -11.69 4.07 -4.00
N ASP A 41 -10.90 4.42 -5.01
CA ASP A 41 -9.95 3.53 -5.68
C ASP A 41 -8.48 3.78 -5.32
N ILE A 42 -8.23 4.59 -4.28
CA ILE A 42 -6.88 4.94 -3.86
C ILE A 42 -6.56 4.29 -2.51
N LEU A 43 -5.44 3.58 -2.43
CA LEU A 43 -4.88 3.08 -1.18
C LEU A 43 -3.55 3.75 -0.89
N ALA A 44 -3.33 4.07 0.39
CA ALA A 44 -2.03 4.45 0.90
C ALA A 44 -1.66 3.48 2.03
N LEU A 45 -0.49 2.84 1.91
CA LEU A 45 -0.05 1.79 2.82
C LEU A 45 1.45 1.88 3.10
N TYR A 46 1.85 1.30 4.22
CA TYR A 46 3.26 1.27 4.64
C TYR A 46 3.57 -0.04 5.38
N PRO A 47 4.82 -0.50 5.36
CA PRO A 47 5.21 -1.71 6.10
C PRO A 47 5.11 -1.47 7.61
N THR A 48 4.59 -2.45 8.33
CA THR A 48 4.46 -2.34 9.78
C THR A 48 5.84 -2.38 10.45
N PRO A 49 6.06 -1.62 11.53
CA PRO A 49 7.30 -1.73 12.29
C PRO A 49 7.58 -3.14 12.78
N GLU A 50 6.54 -3.85 13.20
CA GLU A 50 6.66 -5.20 13.76
C GLU A 50 7.16 -6.22 12.73
N SER A 51 6.72 -6.13 11.48
CA SER A 51 7.12 -7.10 10.45
C SER A 51 8.42 -6.73 9.76
N SER A 52 8.71 -5.45 9.67
CA SER A 52 9.85 -4.94 8.89
C SER A 52 11.09 -4.63 9.73
N GLY A 53 10.92 -4.40 11.02
CA GLY A 53 11.97 -3.89 11.88
C GLY A 53 12.25 -2.39 11.70
N ALA A 54 11.58 -1.73 10.75
CA ALA A 54 11.70 -0.30 10.52
C ALA A 54 10.77 0.44 11.48
N THR A 55 11.30 0.97 12.56
CA THR A 55 10.51 1.58 13.64
C THR A 55 10.45 3.09 13.58
N THR A 56 11.38 3.74 12.89
CA THR A 56 11.40 5.20 12.78
C THR A 56 10.79 5.66 11.46
N ALA A 57 10.28 6.88 11.42
CA ALA A 57 9.71 7.46 10.20
C ALA A 57 10.74 7.48 9.05
N SER A 58 12.00 7.77 9.35
CA SER A 58 13.07 7.75 8.34
C SER A 58 13.36 6.34 7.84
N ALA A 59 13.37 5.34 8.73
CA ALA A 59 13.60 3.95 8.34
C ALA A 59 12.46 3.40 7.49
N ILE A 60 11.21 3.71 7.85
CA ILE A 60 10.03 3.34 7.06
C ILE A 60 10.11 3.98 5.66
N SER A 61 10.47 5.26 5.59
CA SER A 61 10.59 5.98 4.32
C SER A 61 11.64 5.34 3.40
N ARG A 62 12.81 4.97 3.93
CA ARG A 62 13.84 4.26 3.15
C ARG A 62 13.36 2.90 2.69
N LEU A 63 12.68 2.16 3.55
CA LEU A 63 12.14 0.85 3.18
C LEU A 63 11.08 0.96 2.09
N VAL A 64 10.24 1.99 2.14
CA VAL A 64 9.26 2.27 1.09
C VAL A 64 9.95 2.58 -0.24
N ASP A 65 11.04 3.35 -0.22
CA ASP A 65 11.82 3.62 -1.44
C ASP A 65 12.39 2.32 -2.04
N GLU A 66 12.90 1.43 -1.21
CA GLU A 66 13.38 0.11 -1.67
C GLU A 66 12.26 -0.77 -2.21
N LEU A 67 11.11 -0.82 -1.53
CA LEU A 67 9.94 -1.56 -1.98
C LEU A 67 9.40 -1.05 -3.31
N PHE A 68 9.37 0.26 -3.47
CA PHE A 68 8.93 0.91 -4.71
C PHE A 68 9.73 0.39 -5.91
N LEU A 69 11.05 0.39 -5.78
CA LEU A 69 11.94 -0.10 -6.84
C LEU A 69 11.86 -1.62 -7.00
N ALA A 70 11.85 -2.36 -5.90
CA ALA A 70 11.80 -3.82 -5.93
C ALA A 70 10.51 -4.35 -6.56
N ALA A 71 9.38 -3.71 -6.27
CA ALA A 71 8.10 -4.09 -6.87
C ALA A 71 8.06 -3.83 -8.37
N GLU A 72 8.60 -2.70 -8.82
CA GLU A 72 8.69 -2.36 -10.24
C GLU A 72 9.53 -3.37 -11.01
N HIS A 73 10.58 -3.90 -10.42
CA HIS A 73 11.51 -4.83 -11.04
C HIS A 73 11.27 -6.30 -10.67
N ASP A 74 10.12 -6.61 -10.06
CA ASP A 74 9.80 -8.00 -9.69
C ASP A 74 9.74 -8.87 -10.94
N PRO A 75 10.51 -9.99 -10.99
CA PRO A 75 10.58 -10.83 -12.21
C PRO A 75 9.32 -11.65 -12.46
N GLN A 76 8.48 -11.87 -11.44
CA GLN A 76 7.26 -12.68 -11.59
C GLN A 76 6.04 -11.83 -11.88
N SER A 77 5.89 -10.72 -11.16
CA SER A 77 4.71 -9.88 -11.26
C SER A 77 5.07 -8.43 -10.93
N PRO A 78 5.63 -7.69 -11.89
CA PRO A 78 5.97 -6.28 -11.67
C PRO A 78 4.75 -5.48 -11.22
N ALA A 79 4.95 -4.62 -10.25
CA ALA A 79 3.88 -3.76 -9.72
C ALA A 79 4.38 -2.33 -9.61
N PHE A 80 3.56 -1.40 -10.07
CA PHE A 80 3.90 0.02 -10.16
C PHE A 80 3.07 0.81 -9.17
N PHE A 81 3.75 1.52 -8.30
CA PHE A 81 3.14 2.34 -7.27
C PHE A 81 3.58 3.80 -7.43
N ALA A 82 2.91 4.68 -6.72
CA ALA A 82 3.39 6.03 -6.47
C ALA A 82 3.85 6.11 -5.00
N LYS A 83 4.50 7.20 -4.65
CA LYS A 83 4.87 7.49 -3.27
C LYS A 83 4.10 8.72 -2.80
N LEU A 84 3.75 8.72 -1.52
CA LEU A 84 3.04 9.82 -0.88
C LEU A 84 3.77 10.19 0.40
N VAL A 85 3.99 11.49 0.60
CA VAL A 85 4.59 12.01 1.84
C VAL A 85 3.46 12.37 2.79
N VAL A 86 3.46 11.74 3.98
CA VAL A 86 2.42 11.90 4.98
C VAL A 86 2.99 12.64 6.19
N PRO A 87 2.38 13.76 6.63
CA PRO A 87 2.84 14.45 7.82
C PRO A 87 2.49 13.69 9.10
N GLN A 88 3.32 13.84 10.11
CA GLN A 88 3.18 13.18 11.41
C GLN A 88 1.76 13.29 11.98
N ARG A 89 1.13 14.47 11.89
CA ARG A 89 -0.20 14.71 12.47
C ARG A 89 -1.29 13.78 11.92
N LEU A 90 -1.11 13.23 10.72
CA LEU A 90 -2.12 12.36 10.11
C LEU A 90 -1.96 10.89 10.51
N LEU A 91 -0.79 10.49 11.00
CA LEU A 91 -0.51 9.08 11.25
C LEU A 91 -0.14 8.77 12.70
N ALA A 92 0.44 9.70 13.44
CA ALA A 92 0.95 9.45 14.79
C ALA A 92 -0.13 8.92 15.77
N ALA A 93 -1.36 9.41 15.65
CA ALA A 93 -2.45 8.97 16.52
C ALA A 93 -2.94 7.56 16.18
N HIS A 94 -2.77 7.13 14.93
CA HIS A 94 -3.24 5.82 14.44
C HIS A 94 -2.21 4.71 14.66
N ASP A 95 -0.94 5.07 14.70
CA ASP A 95 0.13 4.09 14.85
C ASP A 95 1.19 4.60 15.85
N PRO A 96 0.98 4.32 17.14
CA PRO A 96 1.94 4.73 18.18
C PRO A 96 3.26 3.96 18.15
N ALA A 97 3.37 2.90 17.33
CA ALA A 97 4.61 2.15 17.17
C ALA A 97 5.67 2.89 16.35
N ILE A 98 5.28 3.91 15.59
CA ILE A 98 6.21 4.70 14.79
C ILE A 98 6.92 5.72 15.68
N ILE A 99 8.25 5.71 15.62
CA ILE A 99 9.09 6.71 16.28
C ILE A 99 9.38 7.82 15.27
N TRP A 100 8.99 9.05 15.62
CA TRP A 100 9.08 10.19 14.71
C TRP A 100 10.42 10.92 14.88
N ASP A 101 11.41 10.49 14.09
CA ASP A 101 12.74 11.13 13.99
C ASP A 101 12.78 12.19 12.90
N GLN A 102 11.70 12.40 12.18
CA GLN A 102 11.50 13.45 11.17
C GLN A 102 10.00 13.76 11.07
N PRO A 103 9.61 14.93 10.50
CA PRO A 103 8.21 15.38 10.55
C PRO A 103 7.28 14.67 9.56
N THR A 104 7.80 13.87 8.65
CA THR A 104 7.02 13.17 7.63
C THR A 104 7.46 11.73 7.48
N VAL A 105 6.62 10.90 6.86
CA VAL A 105 6.94 9.55 6.44
C VAL A 105 6.49 9.36 4.99
N THR A 106 7.31 8.68 4.19
CA THR A 106 6.94 8.29 2.84
C THR A 106 6.22 6.95 2.87
N VAL A 107 5.09 6.86 2.18
CA VAL A 107 4.29 5.65 2.06
C VAL A 107 4.05 5.30 0.59
N LEU A 108 3.63 4.09 0.31
CA LEU A 108 3.20 3.68 -1.03
C LEU A 108 1.76 4.12 -1.27
N ARG A 109 1.49 4.53 -2.51
CA ARG A 109 0.15 4.87 -2.97
C ARG A 109 -0.18 4.08 -4.23
N SER A 110 -1.36 3.49 -4.28
CA SER A 110 -1.87 2.80 -5.44
C SER A 110 -3.22 3.37 -5.85
N VAL A 111 -3.41 3.55 -7.16
CA VAL A 111 -4.66 4.00 -7.74
C VAL A 111 -5.22 2.87 -8.59
N LEU A 112 -6.38 2.34 -8.21
CA LEU A 112 -6.99 1.14 -8.80
C LEU A 112 -8.09 1.52 -9.80
N MET A 113 -7.73 2.36 -10.78
CA MET A 113 -8.69 2.96 -11.73
C MET A 113 -9.16 2.00 -12.82
N LYS A 114 -8.38 0.97 -13.15
CA LYS A 114 -8.69 0.07 -14.26
C LYS A 114 -9.56 -1.10 -13.79
N PRO A 115 -10.56 -1.52 -14.56
CA PRO A 115 -11.43 -2.63 -14.17
C PRO A 115 -10.68 -3.93 -13.87
N GLU A 116 -9.59 -4.19 -14.58
CA GLU A 116 -8.76 -5.37 -14.39
C GLU A 116 -8.00 -5.38 -13.05
N HIS A 117 -7.88 -4.25 -12.37
CA HIS A 117 -7.19 -4.19 -11.07
C HIS A 117 -7.84 -5.09 -10.02
N LEU A 118 -9.16 -5.27 -10.07
CA LEU A 118 -9.85 -6.13 -9.12
C LEU A 118 -9.27 -7.56 -9.13
N SER A 119 -9.04 -8.14 -10.31
CA SER A 119 -8.47 -9.48 -10.43
C SER A 119 -6.96 -9.53 -10.12
N PHE A 120 -6.26 -8.40 -10.22
CA PHE A 120 -4.83 -8.33 -9.94
C PHE A 120 -4.49 -8.04 -8.47
N VAL A 121 -5.46 -7.65 -7.65
CA VAL A 121 -5.19 -7.27 -6.25
C VAL A 121 -4.45 -8.36 -5.46
N PRO A 122 -4.82 -9.64 -5.52
CA PRO A 122 -4.05 -10.67 -4.82
C PRO A 122 -2.59 -10.73 -5.27
N ALA A 123 -2.32 -10.62 -6.57
CA ALA A 123 -0.96 -10.62 -7.11
C ALA A 123 -0.17 -9.37 -6.68
N LEU A 124 -0.81 -8.21 -6.64
CA LEU A 124 -0.18 -6.98 -6.15
C LEU A 124 0.22 -7.12 -4.69
N ASN A 125 -0.66 -7.64 -3.86
CA ASN A 125 -0.38 -7.87 -2.45
C ASN A 125 0.74 -8.88 -2.26
N ASP A 126 0.72 -9.99 -2.99
CA ASP A 126 1.76 -11.02 -2.93
C ASP A 126 3.12 -10.47 -3.34
N THR A 127 3.18 -9.65 -4.37
CA THR A 127 4.43 -8.98 -4.80
C THR A 127 5.00 -8.14 -3.68
N LEU A 128 4.19 -7.31 -3.03
CA LEU A 128 4.64 -6.47 -1.93
C LEU A 128 5.12 -7.30 -0.74
N VAL A 129 4.37 -8.31 -0.33
CA VAL A 129 4.75 -9.19 0.79
C VAL A 129 6.05 -9.92 0.48
N ARG A 130 6.20 -10.45 -0.72
CA ARG A 130 7.41 -11.16 -1.15
C ARG A 130 8.62 -10.24 -1.14
N GLN A 131 8.49 -9.04 -1.69
CA GLN A 131 9.59 -8.07 -1.74
C GLN A 131 9.95 -7.56 -0.35
N LEU A 132 8.95 -7.29 0.50
CA LEU A 132 9.21 -6.90 1.88
C LEU A 132 9.98 -7.99 2.62
N THR A 133 9.57 -9.24 2.48
CA THR A 133 10.24 -10.39 3.09
C THR A 133 11.68 -10.53 2.60
N ASN A 134 11.92 -10.35 1.31
CA ASN A 134 13.26 -10.41 0.73
C ASN A 134 14.16 -9.29 1.26
N ILE A 135 13.66 -8.07 1.32
CA ILE A 135 14.43 -6.93 1.84
C ILE A 135 14.75 -7.15 3.33
N ALA A 136 13.78 -7.59 4.12
CA ALA A 136 13.98 -7.83 5.54
C ALA A 136 15.06 -8.91 5.83
N ARG A 137 15.18 -9.91 4.96
CA ARG A 137 16.22 -10.95 5.10
C ARG A 137 17.62 -10.45 4.84
N THR A 138 17.77 -9.38 4.08
CA THR A 138 19.09 -8.81 3.74
C THR A 138 19.52 -7.68 4.67
N MET A 139 18.65 -7.30 5.59
CA MET A 139 18.94 -6.26 6.58
C MET A 139 19.70 -6.76 7.80
#